data_a16ebc79bf5acf116e70c809bfa7d587
#
_entry.id   a16ebc79bf5acf116e70c809bfa7d587
#
_cell.length_a   1.000
_cell.length_b   1.000
_cell.length_c   1.000
_cell.angle_alpha   90.00
_cell.angle_beta   90.00
_cell.angle_gamma   90.00
#
_symmetry.space_group_name_H-M   'P 1'
#
loop_
_entity.id
_entity.type
_entity.pdbx_description
1 polymer ?
#
loop_
_entity_poly.entity_id
_entity_poly.type
_entity_poly.pdbx_seq_one_letter_code
_entity_poly.pdbx_strand_id
1 'polypeptide(L)'
;SGYAIYEVKSSTYASQIYAVDIAYQQYVLENCGIDVTGTYLVCINSDYVFDGTLKLNEFFQIIDLSTEVSEEYQYVEGNVLAANDIMDDPVEPLYGLSESCNSPYPCAFWEHCSAHLPRPSVFDLYRFGFKKEIEYYKKGIVSYEDLEHDPATKNHIRSLQINHSLSDLGT
;
A
#
# COMPACT_ATOMS: atom_id res chain seq x y z
N SER A 1 -13.90 16.26 29.45
CA SER A 1 -14.79 15.60 28.47
C SER A 1 -14.09 15.66 27.12
N GLY A 2 -13.75 14.51 26.59
CA GLY A 2 -13.09 14.40 25.28
C GLY A 2 -13.98 13.79 24.22
N TYR A 3 -13.43 13.60 23.06
CA TYR A 3 -14.08 13.02 21.88
C TYR A 3 -13.49 11.64 21.57
N ALA A 4 -14.23 10.81 20.88
CA ALA A 4 -13.73 9.55 20.35
C ALA A 4 -13.74 9.57 18.83
N ILE A 5 -12.72 8.97 18.22
CA ILE A 5 -12.64 8.76 16.77
C ILE A 5 -13.29 7.42 16.45
N TYR A 6 -14.21 7.40 15.50
CA TYR A 6 -14.79 6.20 14.91
C TYR A 6 -14.47 6.17 13.42
N GLU A 7 -13.45 5.44 13.05
CA GLU A 7 -13.07 5.23 11.64
C GLU A 7 -13.90 4.10 11.03
N VAL A 8 -14.55 4.37 9.90
CA VAL A 8 -15.44 3.41 9.25
C VAL A 8 -14.78 2.83 8.00
N LYS A 9 -14.65 1.52 7.96
CA LYS A 9 -14.10 0.80 6.79
C LYS A 9 -15.06 -0.29 6.32
N SER A 10 -15.18 -0.47 5.02
CA SER A 10 -15.98 -1.55 4.41
C SER A 10 -15.32 -2.93 4.49
N SER A 11 -14.24 -3.09 5.25
CA SER A 11 -13.57 -4.37 5.51
C SER A 11 -14.27 -5.16 6.61
N THR A 12 -13.94 -6.45 6.70
CA THR A 12 -14.43 -7.35 7.76
C THR A 12 -13.40 -7.62 8.85
N TYR A 13 -12.23 -6.98 8.79
CA TYR A 13 -11.13 -7.18 9.74
C TYR A 13 -10.38 -5.88 10.00
N ALA A 14 -9.69 -5.81 11.12
CA ALA A 14 -8.77 -4.73 11.44
C ALA A 14 -7.42 -4.98 10.75
N SER A 15 -6.93 -3.96 10.02
CA SER A 15 -5.60 -3.93 9.42
C SER A 15 -4.75 -2.89 10.15
N GLN A 16 -3.45 -3.16 10.30
CA GLN A 16 -2.51 -2.21 10.93
C GLN A 16 -2.55 -0.82 10.28
N ILE A 17 -2.79 -0.75 8.96
CA ILE A 17 -2.89 0.54 8.26
C ILE A 17 -4.02 1.42 8.79
N TYR A 18 -5.08 0.84 9.36
CA TYR A 18 -6.18 1.61 9.94
C TYR A 18 -5.78 2.28 11.26
N ALA A 19 -4.90 1.63 12.03
CA ALA A 19 -4.31 2.26 13.22
C ALA A 19 -3.43 3.45 12.84
N VAL A 20 -2.64 3.34 11.77
CA VAL A 20 -1.84 4.47 11.23
C VAL A 20 -2.74 5.62 10.78
N ASP A 21 -3.83 5.34 10.04
CA ASP A 21 -4.81 6.36 9.62
C ASP A 21 -5.40 7.10 10.83
N ILE A 22 -5.84 6.35 11.86
CA ILE A 22 -6.45 6.91 13.06
C ILE A 22 -5.43 7.70 13.88
N ALA A 23 -4.19 7.22 13.99
CA ALA A 23 -3.12 7.91 14.70
C ALA A 23 -2.84 9.28 14.08
N TYR A 24 -2.82 9.37 12.75
CA TYR A 24 -2.68 10.64 12.05
C TYR A 24 -3.89 11.57 12.29
N GLN A 25 -5.11 11.04 12.23
CA GLN A 25 -6.32 11.83 12.53
C GLN A 25 -6.30 12.35 13.98
N GLN A 26 -5.91 11.52 14.95
CA GLN A 26 -5.76 11.93 16.35
C GLN A 26 -4.75 13.06 16.48
N TYR A 27 -3.58 12.94 15.86
CA TYR A 27 -2.54 13.98 15.87
C TYR A 27 -3.07 15.32 15.34
N VAL A 28 -3.79 15.29 14.22
CA VAL A 28 -4.40 16.51 13.65
C VAL A 28 -5.42 17.12 14.60
N LEU A 29 -6.31 16.31 15.17
CA LEU A 29 -7.36 16.79 16.08
C LEU A 29 -6.76 17.40 17.36
N GLU A 30 -5.77 16.74 17.95
CA GLU A 30 -5.11 17.24 19.17
C GLU A 30 -4.35 18.52 18.92
N ASN A 31 -3.70 18.68 17.75
CA ASN A 31 -3.08 19.95 17.35
C ASN A 31 -4.12 21.06 17.09
N CYS A 32 -5.39 20.72 16.84
CA CYS A 32 -6.50 21.66 16.80
C CYS A 32 -7.14 21.93 18.18
N GLY A 33 -6.57 21.39 19.27
CA GLY A 33 -7.06 21.58 20.64
C GLY A 33 -8.26 20.69 21.00
N ILE A 34 -8.49 19.60 20.25
CA ILE A 34 -9.54 18.61 20.50
C ILE A 34 -8.94 17.46 21.30
N ASP A 35 -9.46 17.21 22.49
CA ASP A 35 -9.03 16.13 23.39
C ASP A 35 -9.62 14.79 22.91
N VAL A 36 -8.77 13.86 22.44
CA VAL A 36 -9.18 12.54 21.97
C VAL A 36 -9.01 11.52 23.08
N THR A 37 -10.10 10.86 23.46
CA THR A 37 -10.16 9.93 24.61
C THR A 37 -10.43 8.47 24.23
N GLY A 38 -10.57 8.17 22.94
CA GLY A 38 -10.75 6.81 22.45
C GLY A 38 -10.69 6.73 20.94
N THR A 39 -10.22 5.60 20.42
CA THR A 39 -10.04 5.37 18.98
C THR A 39 -10.58 4.01 18.59
N TYR A 40 -11.55 4.00 17.70
CA TYR A 40 -12.33 2.83 17.34
C TYR A 40 -12.40 2.64 15.83
N LEU A 41 -12.35 1.39 15.40
CA LEU A 41 -12.65 0.99 14.03
C LEU A 41 -14.07 0.43 13.98
N VAL A 42 -14.87 0.92 13.03
CA VAL A 42 -16.18 0.35 12.69
C VAL A 42 -16.04 -0.39 11.38
N CYS A 43 -16.25 -1.70 11.38
CA CYS A 43 -16.16 -2.52 10.18
C CYS A 43 -17.31 -3.53 10.10
N ILE A 44 -17.43 -4.23 8.97
CA ILE A 44 -18.51 -5.19 8.73
C ILE A 44 -18.24 -6.45 9.57
N ASN A 45 -19.26 -6.93 10.25
CA ASN A 45 -19.23 -8.22 10.94
C ASN A 45 -19.39 -9.35 9.92
N SER A 46 -18.30 -10.16 9.74
CA SER A 46 -18.30 -11.29 8.81
C SER A 46 -19.29 -12.41 9.18
N ASP A 47 -19.70 -12.48 10.44
CA ASP A 47 -20.61 -13.50 10.94
C ASP A 47 -22.08 -13.09 10.81
N TYR A 48 -22.34 -11.86 10.35
CA TYR A 48 -23.70 -11.38 10.14
C TYR A 48 -24.40 -12.12 8.98
N VAL A 49 -25.57 -12.66 9.27
CA VAL A 49 -26.42 -13.30 8.25
C VAL A 49 -27.70 -12.47 8.08
N PHE A 50 -27.92 -11.99 6.87
CA PHE A 50 -29.12 -11.23 6.53
C PHE A 50 -30.37 -12.13 6.49
N ASP A 51 -31.33 -11.83 7.34
CA ASP A 51 -32.59 -12.58 7.48
C ASP A 51 -33.83 -11.89 6.84
N GLY A 52 -33.58 -10.89 5.98
CA GLY A 52 -34.63 -10.07 5.35
C GLY A 52 -34.80 -8.68 5.98
N THR A 53 -34.18 -8.43 7.13
CA THR A 53 -34.19 -7.11 7.80
C THR A 53 -32.74 -6.74 8.20
N LEU A 54 -32.26 -5.57 7.77
CA LEU A 54 -30.94 -5.09 8.13
C LEU A 54 -30.91 -4.62 9.58
N LYS A 55 -30.12 -5.32 10.41
CA LYS A 55 -29.89 -4.99 11.81
C LYS A 55 -28.51 -4.36 11.96
N LEU A 56 -28.42 -3.04 11.97
CA LEU A 56 -27.15 -2.30 11.95
C LEU A 56 -26.24 -2.61 13.12
N ASN A 57 -26.76 -2.84 14.30
CA ASN A 57 -26.03 -3.21 15.50
C ASN A 57 -25.47 -4.64 15.50
N GLU A 58 -25.92 -5.49 14.60
CA GLU A 58 -25.38 -6.83 14.36
C GLU A 58 -24.49 -6.84 13.11
N PHE A 59 -24.80 -5.97 12.13
CA PHE A 59 -24.08 -5.84 10.86
C PHE A 59 -22.70 -5.20 11.02
N PHE A 60 -22.59 -4.19 11.90
CA PHE A 60 -21.31 -3.56 12.20
C PHE A 60 -20.73 -4.08 13.51
N GLN A 61 -19.40 -4.22 13.54
CA GLN A 61 -18.64 -4.41 14.76
C GLN A 61 -17.77 -3.17 15.04
N ILE A 62 -17.63 -2.87 16.32
CA ILE A 62 -16.76 -1.78 16.79
C ILE A 62 -15.57 -2.42 17.50
N ILE A 63 -14.37 -2.15 17.01
CA ILE A 63 -13.11 -2.67 17.54
C ILE A 63 -12.35 -1.51 18.19
N ASP A 64 -11.97 -1.68 19.45
CA ASP A 64 -11.08 -0.73 20.13
C ASP A 64 -9.66 -0.90 19.60
N LEU A 65 -9.09 0.16 19.04
CA LEU A 65 -7.72 0.23 18.52
C LEU A 65 -6.83 1.17 19.35
N SER A 66 -7.22 1.52 20.57
CA SER A 66 -6.50 2.51 21.38
C SER A 66 -5.04 2.13 21.64
N THR A 67 -4.75 0.83 21.75
CA THR A 67 -3.38 0.33 21.94
C THR A 67 -2.56 0.48 20.66
N GLU A 68 -3.07 -0.05 19.54
CA GLU A 68 -2.40 -0.02 18.24
C GLU A 68 -2.20 1.41 17.74
N VAL A 69 -3.20 2.26 17.94
CA VAL A 69 -3.10 3.70 17.61
C VAL A 69 -2.04 4.40 18.46
N SER A 70 -1.95 4.11 19.76
CA SER A 70 -0.92 4.67 20.63
C SER A 70 0.50 4.26 20.22
N GLU A 71 0.67 3.02 19.74
CA GLU A 71 1.95 2.52 19.21
C GLU A 71 2.36 3.25 17.92
N GLU A 72 1.41 3.58 17.05
CA GLU A 72 1.67 4.31 15.79
C GLU A 72 1.81 5.82 16.02
N TYR A 73 1.08 6.39 16.96
CA TYR A 73 1.01 7.83 17.24
C TYR A 73 2.39 8.47 17.50
N GLN A 74 3.27 7.76 18.20
CA GLN A 74 4.63 8.24 18.51
C GLN A 74 5.47 8.57 17.28
N TYR A 75 5.13 8.03 16.10
CA TYR A 75 5.87 8.25 14.85
C TYR A 75 5.25 9.34 13.98
N VAL A 76 4.01 9.77 14.26
CA VAL A 76 3.24 10.66 13.37
C VAL A 76 3.93 11.99 13.16
N GLU A 77 4.34 12.66 14.24
CA GLU A 77 4.99 13.97 14.16
C GLU A 77 6.27 13.91 13.31
N GLY A 78 7.13 12.92 13.56
CA GLY A 78 8.36 12.72 12.79
C GLY A 78 8.09 12.46 11.31
N ASN A 79 7.07 11.68 10.99
CA ASN A 79 6.67 11.40 9.62
C ASN A 79 6.09 12.66 8.91
N VAL A 80 5.32 13.48 9.62
CA VAL A 80 4.79 14.75 9.10
C VAL A 80 5.93 15.73 8.80
N LEU A 81 6.89 15.87 9.70
CA LEU A 81 8.06 16.75 9.49
C LEU A 81 8.89 16.25 8.29
N ALA A 82 9.19 14.96 8.22
CA ALA A 82 9.94 14.40 7.11
C ALA A 82 9.22 14.54 5.76
N ALA A 83 7.89 14.42 5.73
CA ALA A 83 7.10 14.66 4.53
C ALA A 83 7.14 16.12 4.10
N ASN A 84 7.06 17.08 5.05
CA ASN A 84 7.17 18.50 4.76
C ASN A 84 8.56 18.84 4.20
N ASP A 85 9.63 18.31 4.80
CA ASP A 85 11.00 18.54 4.32
C ASP A 85 11.16 18.10 2.84
N ILE A 86 10.56 16.93 2.48
CA ILE A 86 10.57 16.45 1.10
C ILE A 86 9.75 17.36 0.17
N MET A 87 8.60 17.86 0.62
CA MET A 87 7.73 18.72 -0.20
C MET A 87 8.32 20.12 -0.39
N ASP A 88 9.10 20.61 0.55
CA ASP A 88 9.72 21.93 0.51
C ASP A 88 11.06 21.92 -0.24
N ASP A 89 11.66 20.73 -0.48
CA ASP A 89 12.89 20.60 -1.25
C ASP A 89 12.59 20.83 -2.75
N PRO A 90 13.24 21.81 -3.40
CA PRO A 90 13.08 22.03 -4.83
C PRO A 90 13.71 20.94 -5.71
N VAL A 91 14.48 20.01 -5.10
CA VAL A 91 15.13 18.90 -5.80
C VAL A 91 14.35 17.61 -5.57
N GLU A 92 13.98 16.97 -6.66
CA GLU A 92 13.31 15.66 -6.59
C GLU A 92 14.20 14.64 -5.86
N PRO A 93 13.67 13.95 -4.82
CA PRO A 93 14.44 12.96 -4.10
C PRO A 93 14.74 11.73 -4.95
N LEU A 94 15.99 11.28 -4.92
CA LEU A 94 16.43 10.09 -5.66
C LEU A 94 16.05 8.81 -4.92
N TYR A 95 14.83 8.35 -5.09
CA TYR A 95 14.37 7.06 -4.60
C TYR A 95 14.38 6.01 -5.71
N GLY A 96 15.03 4.86 -5.45
CA GLY A 96 14.91 3.69 -6.30
C GLY A 96 13.56 2.99 -6.11
N LEU A 97 13.20 2.13 -7.08
CA LEU A 97 11.99 1.33 -6.98
C LEU A 97 12.10 0.33 -5.82
N SER A 98 11.01 0.17 -5.08
CA SER A 98 10.95 -0.68 -3.89
C SER A 98 9.58 -1.35 -3.75
N GLU A 99 9.45 -2.24 -2.76
CA GLU A 99 8.17 -2.89 -2.47
C GLU A 99 7.08 -1.87 -2.12
N SER A 100 7.45 -0.71 -1.55
CA SER A 100 6.52 0.38 -1.22
C SER A 100 5.82 0.98 -2.46
N CYS A 101 6.38 0.78 -3.67
CA CYS A 101 5.73 1.23 -4.90
C CYS A 101 4.41 0.51 -5.20
N ASN A 102 4.14 -0.62 -4.54
CA ASN A 102 2.89 -1.37 -4.71
C ASN A 102 2.28 -1.88 -3.39
N SER A 103 2.78 -1.43 -2.25
CA SER A 103 2.29 -1.83 -0.94
C SER A 103 2.32 -0.66 0.03
N PRO A 104 1.24 -0.39 0.77
CA PRO A 104 -0.04 -1.10 0.81
C PRO A 104 -0.97 -0.84 -0.38
N TYR A 105 -0.67 0.18 -1.19
CA TYR A 105 -1.42 0.58 -2.39
C TYR A 105 -0.45 0.86 -3.55
N PRO A 106 -0.90 0.73 -4.82
CA PRO A 106 -0.12 1.17 -5.97
C PRO A 106 0.25 2.65 -5.86
N CYS A 107 1.54 2.97 -6.01
CA CYS A 107 2.04 4.33 -5.93
C CYS A 107 1.62 5.13 -7.18
N ALA A 108 1.07 6.33 -6.98
CA ALA A 108 0.66 7.22 -8.06
C ALA A 108 1.85 7.71 -8.92
N PHE A 109 3.07 7.67 -8.39
CA PHE A 109 4.29 8.06 -9.08
C PHE A 109 4.98 6.91 -9.83
N TRP A 110 4.38 5.71 -9.85
CA TRP A 110 4.97 4.54 -10.50
C TRP A 110 5.45 4.81 -11.93
N GLU A 111 4.61 5.39 -12.78
CA GLU A 111 4.93 5.68 -14.18
C GLU A 111 6.12 6.65 -14.31
N HIS A 112 6.20 7.65 -13.43
CA HIS A 112 7.30 8.59 -13.41
C HIS A 112 8.61 7.90 -12.99
N CYS A 113 8.60 7.21 -11.83
CA CYS A 113 9.79 6.57 -11.28
C CYS A 113 10.29 5.38 -12.13
N SER A 114 9.42 4.69 -12.86
CA SER A 114 9.76 3.57 -13.73
C SER A 114 10.05 3.96 -15.18
N ALA A 115 9.93 5.25 -15.55
CA ALA A 115 10.08 5.71 -16.92
C ALA A 115 11.46 5.43 -17.55
N HIS A 116 12.49 5.26 -16.72
CA HIS A 116 13.85 4.94 -17.16
C HIS A 116 14.06 3.45 -17.49
N LEU A 117 13.11 2.58 -17.17
CA LEU A 117 13.23 1.15 -17.40
C LEU A 117 13.09 0.79 -18.89
N PRO A 118 13.81 -0.25 -19.37
CA PRO A 118 13.56 -0.79 -20.69
C PRO A 118 12.13 -1.33 -20.78
N ARG A 119 11.58 -1.35 -22.01
CA ARG A 119 10.27 -1.98 -22.25
C ARG A 119 10.42 -3.03 -23.36
N PRO A 120 10.10 -4.29 -23.08
CA PRO A 120 9.61 -4.86 -21.83
C PRO A 120 10.72 -4.97 -20.75
N SER A 121 10.31 -4.94 -19.49
CA SER A 121 11.16 -5.05 -18.31
C SER A 121 10.77 -6.24 -17.43
N VAL A 122 11.52 -6.47 -16.34
CA VAL A 122 11.18 -7.46 -15.32
C VAL A 122 9.78 -7.27 -14.72
N PHE A 123 9.26 -6.04 -14.73
CA PHE A 123 7.94 -5.68 -14.21
C PHE A 123 6.78 -6.03 -15.17
N ASP A 124 7.08 -6.44 -16.40
CA ASP A 124 6.09 -6.89 -17.37
C ASP A 124 5.90 -8.42 -17.34
N LEU A 125 6.55 -9.12 -16.40
CA LEU A 125 6.47 -10.57 -16.27
C LEU A 125 5.11 -11.03 -15.72
N TYR A 126 4.38 -11.82 -16.48
CA TYR A 126 3.09 -12.36 -16.07
C TYR A 126 3.22 -13.29 -14.85
N ARG A 127 2.47 -13.02 -13.76
CA ARG A 127 2.43 -13.81 -12.52
C ARG A 127 3.78 -14.02 -11.83
N PHE A 128 4.73 -13.14 -12.03
CA PHE A 128 6.03 -13.25 -11.37
C PHE A 128 5.96 -12.76 -9.93
N GLY A 129 5.22 -11.68 -9.70
CA GLY A 129 4.94 -11.08 -8.41
C GLY A 129 5.90 -9.93 -8.07
N PHE A 130 5.31 -8.77 -7.74
CA PHE A 130 5.99 -7.48 -7.58
C PHE A 130 7.21 -7.55 -6.64
N LYS A 131 7.13 -8.30 -5.54
CA LYS A 131 8.27 -8.48 -4.63
C LYS A 131 9.48 -9.10 -5.32
N LYS A 132 9.27 -10.13 -6.14
CA LYS A 132 10.34 -10.77 -6.92
C LYS A 132 10.88 -9.84 -8.00
N GLU A 133 10.01 -9.10 -8.66
CA GLU A 133 10.39 -8.09 -9.66
C GLU A 133 11.34 -7.05 -9.04
N ILE A 134 11.02 -6.56 -7.85
CA ILE A 134 11.90 -5.67 -7.07
C ILE A 134 13.23 -6.35 -6.68
N GLU A 135 13.21 -7.62 -6.28
CA GLU A 135 14.43 -8.37 -5.98
C GLU A 135 15.36 -8.48 -7.20
N TYR A 136 14.80 -8.69 -8.39
CA TYR A 136 15.54 -8.76 -9.64
C TYR A 136 16.07 -7.39 -10.05
N TYR A 137 15.22 -6.35 -9.99
CA TYR A 137 15.63 -4.97 -10.21
C TYR A 137 16.82 -4.56 -9.34
N LYS A 138 16.79 -4.88 -8.05
CA LYS A 138 17.90 -4.60 -7.11
C LYS A 138 19.19 -5.35 -7.45
N LYS A 139 19.11 -6.47 -8.17
CA LYS A 139 20.28 -7.22 -8.70
C LYS A 139 20.78 -6.69 -10.05
N GLY A 140 20.13 -5.67 -10.61
CA GLY A 140 20.44 -5.13 -11.93
C GLY A 140 19.89 -5.98 -13.09
N ILE A 141 19.02 -6.95 -12.82
CA ILE A 141 18.34 -7.77 -13.82
C ILE A 141 17.04 -7.05 -14.16
N VAL A 142 17.01 -6.28 -15.23
CA VAL A 142 15.94 -5.34 -15.52
C VAL A 142 15.27 -5.63 -16.85
N SER A 143 16.05 -5.91 -17.90
CA SER A 143 15.54 -6.21 -19.24
C SER A 143 15.17 -7.68 -19.41
N TYR A 144 14.43 -7.99 -20.47
CA TYR A 144 14.20 -9.38 -20.87
C TYR A 144 15.50 -10.08 -21.29
N GLU A 145 16.47 -9.36 -21.85
CA GLU A 145 17.79 -9.89 -22.18
C GLU A 145 18.55 -10.33 -20.93
N ASP A 146 18.51 -9.51 -19.86
CA ASP A 146 19.12 -9.88 -18.57
C ASP A 146 18.49 -11.15 -18.00
N LEU A 147 17.15 -11.28 -18.12
CA LEU A 147 16.39 -12.43 -17.64
C LEU A 147 16.73 -13.74 -18.39
N GLU A 148 17.03 -13.66 -19.68
CA GLU A 148 17.43 -14.83 -20.50
C GLU A 148 18.77 -15.42 -20.02
N HIS A 149 19.63 -14.59 -19.45
CA HIS A 149 20.94 -14.99 -18.94
C HIS A 149 20.91 -15.48 -17.49
N ASP A 150 19.79 -15.28 -16.76
CA ASP A 150 19.65 -15.74 -15.39
C ASP A 150 19.09 -17.18 -15.31
N PRO A 151 19.84 -18.14 -14.74
CA PRO A 151 19.41 -19.54 -14.64
C PRO A 151 18.10 -19.76 -13.87
N ALA A 152 17.76 -18.83 -12.94
CA ALA A 152 16.55 -18.93 -12.12
C ALA A 152 15.26 -18.57 -12.90
N THR A 153 15.41 -17.87 -14.04
CA THR A 153 14.24 -17.41 -14.82
C THR A 153 13.88 -18.31 -16.00
N LYS A 154 14.64 -19.39 -16.29
CA LYS A 154 14.40 -20.28 -17.42
C LYS A 154 12.95 -20.80 -17.55
N ASN A 155 12.26 -20.94 -16.44
CA ASN A 155 10.85 -21.38 -16.43
C ASN A 155 9.85 -20.23 -16.73
N HIS A 156 10.28 -18.98 -16.67
CA HIS A 156 9.44 -17.80 -16.95
C HIS A 156 9.63 -17.28 -18.39
N ILE A 157 10.72 -17.67 -19.07
CA ILE A 157 10.98 -17.29 -20.47
C ILE A 157 9.82 -17.72 -21.39
N ARG A 158 9.13 -18.82 -21.09
CA ARG A 158 7.95 -19.25 -21.84
C ARG A 158 6.79 -18.24 -21.79
N SER A 159 6.60 -17.58 -20.66
CA SER A 159 5.62 -16.48 -20.52
C SER A 159 6.07 -15.23 -21.26
N LEU A 160 7.38 -14.95 -21.31
CA LEU A 160 7.98 -13.87 -22.08
C LEU A 160 7.71 -14.01 -23.57
N GLN A 161 7.96 -15.19 -24.12
CA GLN A 161 7.75 -15.52 -25.54
C GLN A 161 6.27 -15.44 -25.94
N ILE A 162 5.34 -15.84 -25.06
CA ILE A 162 3.90 -15.76 -25.30
C ILE A 162 3.43 -14.31 -25.30
N ASN A 163 3.94 -13.47 -24.39
CA ASN A 163 3.56 -12.06 -24.34
C ASN A 163 4.11 -11.26 -25.53
N HIS A 164 5.33 -11.56 -25.99
CA HIS A 164 5.88 -10.98 -27.23
C HIS A 164 5.03 -11.36 -28.46
N SER A 165 4.67 -12.61 -28.60
CA SER A 165 3.87 -13.07 -29.74
C SER A 165 2.43 -12.55 -29.70
N LEU A 166 1.88 -12.17 -28.54
CA LEU A 166 0.56 -11.55 -28.41
C LEU A 166 0.58 -10.04 -28.68
N SER A 167 1.69 -9.35 -28.39
CA SER A 167 1.85 -7.93 -28.73
C SER A 167 2.03 -7.70 -30.25
N ASP A 168 2.69 -8.63 -30.94
CA ASP A 168 2.88 -8.57 -32.40
C ASP A 168 1.60 -8.89 -33.20
N LEU A 169 0.59 -9.50 -32.56
CA LEU A 169 -0.72 -9.80 -33.17
C LEU A 169 -1.75 -8.67 -33.00
N GLY A 170 -1.41 -7.61 -32.25
CA GLY A 170 -2.28 -6.48 -31.91
C GLY A 170 -2.01 -5.19 -32.67
N THR A 171 -1.17 -5.19 -33.72
CA THR A 171 -0.89 -4.03 -34.59
C THR A 171 -1.55 -4.15 -35.95
#